data_fb76ec544bbc4611a6b193ddda81169f
#
_entry.id   fb76ec544bbc4611a6b193ddda81169f
#
_cell.length_a   1.000
_cell.length_b   1.000
_cell.length_c   1.000
_cell.angle_alpha   90.00
_cell.angle_beta   90.00
_cell.angle_gamma   90.00
#
_symmetry.space_group_name_H-M   'P 1'
#
loop_
_entity.id
_entity.type
_entity.pdbx_description
1 polymer ?
#
loop_
_entity_poly.entity_id
_entity_poly.type
_entity_poly.pdbx_seq_one_letter_code
_entity_poly.pdbx_strand_id
1 'polypeptide(L)'
;MRLDAVPRPFFANSRVKLVYTDNPPELCWMKKKIAGWMLAGLLSGAPAMAAHQADTLDVLFWNLENFFDYRDQGTSESDAEFSGRGLRHWTKKRFLTKCNAVAKTLLWTAGQTGRMPDVVAVAEVENRFVLKQLLRETALRKQPWGIAHYESPDHRGIDVGLLWRTDRWDTVCTRACHVFGPDGAVLPTRDILLVQLQRRAAPAPAVDRWAILVNHHPSKYGGASSAWRRESAVDRLRELCDSLRAAGWSRIVATGDFNDTADAPLFQRLDALENLALPLAARGQGTIRFNGRWELIDLFFLSNVPAPAPSGLASPGSVARMTILHPPFLTERDKTHSGEKPRRTYIGPRYNGGVSDHRPIHLRLCYPSLALDQVQQGGVSFCGQGYGIYD
;
A
#
# COMPACT_ATOMS: atom_id res chain seq x y z
N MET A 1 36.41 39.09 50.59
CA MET A 1 37.35 38.66 49.57
C MET A 1 36.62 38.64 48.25
N ARG A 2 37.10 39.39 47.27
CA ARG A 2 36.41 39.78 46.03
C ARG A 2 36.22 38.63 45.08
N LEU A 3 35.03 38.59 44.47
CA LEU A 3 34.71 37.73 43.32
C LEU A 3 35.00 38.52 42.05
N ASP A 4 35.89 37.99 41.20
CA ASP A 4 36.22 38.58 39.90
C ASP A 4 35.20 38.10 38.85
N ALA A 5 34.75 39.08 38.07
CA ALA A 5 33.77 38.92 37.00
C ALA A 5 34.40 38.43 35.70
N VAL A 6 33.78 37.43 35.06
CA VAL A 6 34.12 36.94 33.71
C VAL A 6 33.31 37.72 32.66
N PRO A 7 33.94 38.25 31.58
CA PRO A 7 33.25 39.06 30.58
C PRO A 7 32.45 38.21 29.57
N ARG A 8 31.26 38.73 29.18
CA ARG A 8 30.42 38.19 28.13
C ARG A 8 30.93 38.59 26.73
N PRO A 9 30.86 37.73 25.72
CA PRO A 9 31.16 38.13 24.35
C PRO A 9 29.98 38.90 23.71
N PHE A 10 30.34 39.98 23.02
CA PHE A 10 29.49 40.79 22.15
C PHE A 10 29.08 40.00 20.91
N PHE A 11 27.80 39.89 20.64
CA PHE A 11 27.30 39.50 19.33
C PHE A 11 26.98 40.74 18.51
N ALA A 12 27.74 40.95 17.44
CA ALA A 12 27.51 41.98 16.45
C ALA A 12 26.37 41.54 15.49
N ASN A 13 25.34 42.38 15.42
CA ASN A 13 24.25 42.31 14.45
C ASN A 13 24.77 42.68 13.04
N SER A 14 24.92 41.73 12.13
CA SER A 14 25.08 42.00 10.70
C SER A 14 23.75 41.77 9.98
N ARG A 15 23.06 42.89 9.70
CA ARG A 15 21.90 42.93 8.79
C ARG A 15 22.41 42.78 7.36
N VAL A 16 22.06 41.68 6.71
CA VAL A 16 22.21 41.50 5.27
C VAL A 16 21.04 42.22 4.59
N LYS A 17 21.34 43.30 3.86
CA LYS A 17 20.41 43.98 2.96
C LYS A 17 20.34 43.19 1.67
N LEU A 18 19.20 42.61 1.34
CA LEU A 18 18.87 42.12 0.01
C LEU A 18 18.58 43.34 -0.88
N VAL A 19 19.43 43.56 -1.88
CA VAL A 19 19.20 44.54 -2.96
C VAL A 19 18.48 43.78 -4.07
N TYR A 20 17.22 44.15 -4.32
CA TYR A 20 16.45 43.74 -5.50
C TYR A 20 16.90 44.63 -6.65
N THR A 21 17.43 44.03 -7.72
CA THR A 21 17.61 44.71 -9.01
C THR A 21 16.56 44.22 -9.97
N ASP A 22 15.56 45.07 -10.22
CA ASP A 22 14.63 44.94 -11.33
C ASP A 22 15.38 45.31 -12.63
N ASN A 23 15.52 44.31 -13.53
CA ASN A 23 15.54 44.56 -14.98
C ASN A 23 15.47 43.20 -15.74
N PRO A 24 14.48 42.98 -16.60
CA PRO A 24 14.45 41.83 -17.49
C PRO A 24 15.33 42.08 -18.73
N PRO A 25 16.01 41.06 -19.26
CA PRO A 25 16.75 41.23 -20.51
C PRO A 25 15.80 41.28 -21.71
N GLU A 26 16.02 42.29 -22.54
CA GLU A 26 15.32 42.54 -23.78
C GLU A 26 15.52 41.40 -24.79
N LEU A 27 14.40 40.93 -25.38
CA LEU A 27 14.40 40.04 -26.55
C LEU A 27 14.81 40.82 -27.82
N CYS A 28 16.04 40.53 -28.29
CA CYS A 28 16.56 41.02 -29.57
C CYS A 28 15.94 40.21 -30.72
N TRP A 29 15.05 40.86 -31.52
CA TRP A 29 14.48 40.32 -32.74
C TRP A 29 15.51 40.41 -33.88
N MET A 30 16.07 39.29 -34.30
CA MET A 30 16.78 39.22 -35.60
C MET A 30 15.90 38.54 -36.65
N LYS A 31 15.28 39.34 -37.48
CA LYS A 31 14.68 38.92 -38.77
C LYS A 31 15.81 38.56 -39.76
N LYS A 32 15.94 37.30 -40.13
CA LYS A 32 16.61 36.92 -41.37
C LYS A 32 15.63 36.22 -42.31
N LYS A 33 15.34 36.89 -43.44
CA LYS A 33 14.73 36.32 -44.62
C LYS A 33 15.71 35.30 -45.23
N ILE A 34 15.26 34.07 -45.46
CA ILE A 34 15.90 33.14 -46.38
C ILE A 34 14.78 32.65 -47.33
N ALA A 35 15.02 32.94 -48.61
CA ALA A 35 14.18 32.57 -49.72
C ALA A 35 14.22 31.06 -49.97
N GLY A 36 13.12 30.57 -50.59
CA GLY A 36 12.79 29.20 -50.80
C GLY A 36 13.76 28.36 -51.62
N TRP A 37 13.70 27.06 -51.32
CA TRP A 37 13.91 25.98 -52.28
C TRP A 37 12.82 24.93 -52.01
N MET A 38 11.89 24.78 -52.96
CA MET A 38 11.05 23.60 -53.01
C MET A 38 11.90 22.39 -53.39
N LEU A 39 12.00 21.47 -52.46
CA LEU A 39 12.42 20.11 -52.79
C LEU A 39 11.27 19.19 -52.34
N ALA A 40 10.52 18.67 -53.32
CA ALA A 40 9.54 17.65 -53.15
C ALA A 40 10.23 16.34 -52.78
N GLY A 41 10.40 16.10 -51.50
CA GLY A 41 10.82 14.80 -50.96
C GLY A 41 9.60 13.97 -50.67
N LEU A 42 9.47 12.84 -51.36
CA LEU A 42 8.54 11.76 -51.07
C LEU A 42 8.70 11.35 -49.57
N LEU A 43 7.83 11.84 -48.72
CA LEU A 43 7.62 11.33 -47.38
C LEU A 43 6.92 9.96 -47.49
N SER A 44 7.72 8.90 -47.63
CA SER A 44 7.29 7.56 -47.21
C SER A 44 6.93 7.65 -45.73
N GLY A 45 5.66 7.77 -45.44
CA GLY A 45 5.11 7.72 -44.08
C GLY A 45 5.34 6.33 -43.50
N ALA A 46 6.51 6.12 -42.87
CA ALA A 46 6.62 5.04 -41.92
C ALA A 46 5.58 5.32 -40.82
N PRO A 47 4.69 4.36 -40.49
CA PRO A 47 3.77 4.54 -39.37
C PRO A 47 4.62 4.83 -38.15
N ALA A 48 4.45 6.02 -37.55
CA ALA A 48 5.01 6.31 -36.25
C ALA A 48 4.47 5.21 -35.32
N MET A 49 5.31 4.23 -34.97
CA MET A 49 4.99 3.27 -33.92
C MET A 49 4.73 4.10 -32.66
N ALA A 50 3.45 4.22 -32.32
CA ALA A 50 3.07 4.84 -31.06
C ALA A 50 3.85 4.08 -29.97
N ALA A 51 4.80 4.79 -29.35
CA ALA A 51 5.52 4.25 -28.22
C ALA A 51 4.44 3.84 -27.19
N HIS A 52 4.30 2.54 -26.96
CA HIS A 52 3.36 2.01 -25.95
C HIS A 52 3.78 2.63 -24.62
N GLN A 53 3.01 3.58 -24.16
CA GLN A 53 3.22 4.20 -22.86
C GLN A 53 3.00 3.11 -21.81
N ALA A 54 4.04 2.79 -21.04
CA ALA A 54 3.95 1.79 -19.99
C ALA A 54 2.88 2.18 -18.98
N ASP A 55 1.94 1.29 -18.73
CA ASP A 55 0.97 1.47 -17.67
C ASP A 55 1.61 1.32 -16.30
N THR A 56 1.03 1.98 -15.31
CA THR A 56 1.54 1.92 -13.94
C THR A 56 0.42 1.59 -12.97
N LEU A 57 0.75 0.75 -11.97
CA LEU A 57 -0.07 0.49 -10.79
C LEU A 57 0.76 0.77 -9.54
N ASP A 58 0.27 1.67 -8.69
CA ASP A 58 0.86 1.99 -7.39
C ASP A 58 -0.02 1.40 -6.28
N VAL A 59 0.53 0.46 -5.50
CA VAL A 59 -0.14 -0.19 -4.37
C VAL A 59 0.60 0.15 -3.09
N LEU A 60 -0.11 0.65 -2.08
CA LEU A 60 0.42 0.83 -0.73
C LEU A 60 -0.24 -0.18 0.20
N PHE A 61 0.52 -0.81 1.09
CA PHE A 61 0.00 -1.57 2.22
C PHE A 61 0.50 -0.99 3.54
N TRP A 62 -0.39 -0.99 4.55
CA TRP A 62 -0.01 -0.58 5.90
C TRP A 62 -0.88 -1.25 6.96
N ASN A 63 -0.28 -1.95 7.90
CA ASN A 63 -0.93 -2.32 9.15
C ASN A 63 -1.08 -1.06 10.01
N LEU A 64 -2.31 -0.70 10.37
CA LEU A 64 -2.65 0.55 11.04
C LEU A 64 -2.69 0.43 12.58
N GLU A 65 -2.23 -0.66 13.16
CA GLU A 65 -2.19 -0.90 14.61
C GLU A 65 -3.50 -0.56 15.33
N ASN A 66 -4.43 -1.53 15.44
CA ASN A 66 -5.68 -1.37 16.19
C ASN A 66 -6.44 -0.08 15.82
N PHE A 67 -6.83 0.05 14.56
CA PHE A 67 -7.58 1.21 14.10
C PHE A 67 -9.07 0.99 14.31
N PHE A 68 -9.48 1.06 15.57
CA PHE A 68 -10.87 1.02 16.01
C PHE A 68 -11.57 2.35 15.77
N ASP A 69 -12.90 2.31 15.68
CA ASP A 69 -13.68 3.51 15.79
C ASP A 69 -13.71 3.98 17.29
N TYR A 70 -14.40 5.03 17.63
CA TYR A 70 -14.39 5.58 18.99
C TYR A 70 -15.67 5.25 19.78
N ARG A 71 -16.52 4.36 19.26
CA ARG A 71 -17.80 3.97 19.84
C ARG A 71 -17.71 2.52 20.28
N ASP A 72 -18.29 2.24 21.41
CA ASP A 72 -18.47 0.87 21.86
C ASP A 72 -19.81 0.36 21.27
N GLN A 73 -19.71 -0.59 20.36
CA GLN A 73 -20.87 -1.22 19.70
C GLN A 73 -21.14 -2.63 20.24
N GLY A 74 -20.30 -3.11 21.16
CA GLY A 74 -20.40 -4.42 21.77
C GLY A 74 -20.05 -5.57 20.81
N THR A 75 -19.29 -5.28 19.74
CA THR A 75 -18.95 -6.26 18.71
C THR A 75 -17.80 -7.18 19.12
N SER A 76 -16.91 -6.72 20.00
CA SER A 76 -15.78 -7.49 20.50
C SER A 76 -15.27 -6.95 21.85
N GLU A 77 -14.41 -7.72 22.53
CA GLU A 77 -13.73 -7.24 23.74
C GLU A 77 -12.83 -6.04 23.45
N SER A 78 -12.18 -6.03 22.28
CA SER A 78 -11.33 -4.93 21.88
C SER A 78 -12.11 -3.67 21.54
N ASP A 79 -13.35 -3.76 21.05
CA ASP A 79 -14.24 -2.64 20.82
C ASP A 79 -14.52 -1.89 22.14
N ALA A 80 -14.89 -2.62 23.20
CA ALA A 80 -15.06 -2.02 24.53
C ALA A 80 -13.76 -1.36 25.05
N GLU A 81 -12.59 -2.00 24.84
CA GLU A 81 -11.28 -1.45 25.24
C GLU A 81 -10.95 -0.15 24.50
N PHE A 82 -11.21 -0.10 23.18
CA PHE A 82 -10.92 1.03 22.30
C PHE A 82 -12.08 2.02 22.16
N SER A 83 -12.87 2.19 23.18
CA SER A 83 -13.93 3.20 23.24
C SER A 83 -13.52 4.44 24.03
N GLY A 84 -14.34 5.49 23.99
CA GLY A 84 -14.10 6.73 24.75
C GLY A 84 -14.12 6.54 26.27
N ARG A 85 -14.86 5.53 26.77
CA ARG A 85 -14.93 5.13 28.19
C ARG A 85 -14.09 3.89 28.51
N GLY A 86 -13.59 3.21 27.49
CA GLY A 86 -12.78 2.01 27.62
C GLY A 86 -11.37 2.30 28.17
N LEU A 87 -10.62 1.24 28.43
CA LEU A 87 -9.29 1.29 29.01
C LEU A 87 -8.31 2.21 28.24
N ARG A 88 -8.43 2.27 26.90
CA ARG A 88 -7.59 3.12 26.04
C ARG A 88 -8.05 4.56 25.98
N HIS A 89 -9.24 4.89 26.51
CA HIS A 89 -9.80 6.24 26.35
C HIS A 89 -9.73 6.71 24.89
N TRP A 90 -10.15 5.84 23.95
CA TRP A 90 -10.07 6.08 22.51
C TRP A 90 -11.18 7.02 22.08
N THR A 91 -10.95 8.32 22.26
CA THR A 91 -11.94 9.37 21.97
C THR A 91 -12.00 9.71 20.48
N LYS A 92 -13.11 10.29 20.03
CA LYS A 92 -13.27 10.82 18.68
C LYS A 92 -12.10 11.73 18.27
N LYS A 93 -11.55 12.54 19.20
CA LYS A 93 -10.38 13.40 18.92
C LYS A 93 -9.14 12.58 18.58
N ARG A 94 -8.85 11.50 19.34
CA ARG A 94 -7.71 10.61 19.06
C ARG A 94 -7.89 9.87 17.76
N PHE A 95 -9.09 9.36 17.50
CA PHE A 95 -9.47 8.73 16.25
C PHE A 95 -9.22 9.65 15.05
N LEU A 96 -9.76 10.87 15.06
CA LEU A 96 -9.56 11.84 13.98
C LEU A 96 -8.09 12.27 13.84
N THR A 97 -7.34 12.33 14.94
CA THR A 97 -5.89 12.57 14.90
C THR A 97 -5.18 11.48 14.11
N LYS A 98 -5.53 10.21 14.37
CA LYS A 98 -4.98 9.07 13.62
C LYS A 98 -5.42 9.07 12.16
N CYS A 99 -6.70 9.34 11.86
CA CYS A 99 -7.18 9.53 10.48
C CYS A 99 -6.35 10.57 9.72
N ASN A 100 -6.09 11.73 10.33
CA ASN A 100 -5.28 12.79 9.70
C ASN A 100 -3.82 12.38 9.50
N ALA A 101 -3.25 11.61 10.41
CA ALA A 101 -1.89 11.11 10.28
C ALA A 101 -1.77 10.05 9.16
N VAL A 102 -2.76 9.16 9.04
CA VAL A 102 -2.84 8.20 7.91
C VAL A 102 -2.97 8.97 6.59
N ALA A 103 -3.91 9.92 6.50
CA ALA A 103 -4.08 10.74 5.30
C ALA A 103 -2.82 11.53 4.93
N LYS A 104 -2.14 12.11 5.94
CA LYS A 104 -0.85 12.79 5.76
C LYS A 104 0.20 11.85 5.17
N THR A 105 0.23 10.59 5.60
CA THR A 105 1.17 9.58 5.06
C THR A 105 0.89 9.30 3.59
N LEU A 106 -0.37 9.13 3.19
CA LEU A 106 -0.73 8.93 1.79
C LEU A 106 -0.38 10.15 0.92
N LEU A 107 -0.62 11.36 1.40
CA LEU A 107 -0.24 12.59 0.72
C LEU A 107 1.28 12.75 0.63
N TRP A 108 2.01 12.40 1.69
CA TRP A 108 3.47 12.39 1.67
C TRP A 108 4.00 11.38 0.64
N THR A 109 3.41 10.18 0.60
CA THR A 109 3.75 9.17 -0.43
C THR A 109 3.50 9.72 -1.82
N ALA A 110 2.36 10.39 -2.05
CA ALA A 110 2.06 11.03 -3.32
C ALA A 110 3.11 12.08 -3.71
N GLY A 111 3.59 12.86 -2.74
CA GLY A 111 4.68 13.83 -2.95
C GLY A 111 6.01 13.17 -3.34
N GLN A 112 6.32 11.98 -2.79
CA GLN A 112 7.53 11.23 -3.13
C GLN A 112 7.44 10.50 -4.48
N THR A 113 6.25 10.04 -4.84
CA THR A 113 6.04 9.20 -6.02
C THR A 113 5.47 9.95 -7.22
N GLY A 114 5.09 11.23 -7.03
CA GLY A 114 4.49 12.10 -8.04
C GLY A 114 2.98 11.91 -8.20
N ARG A 115 2.36 10.94 -7.53
CA ARG A 115 0.91 10.69 -7.61
C ARG A 115 0.37 9.90 -6.41
N MET A 116 -0.94 10.03 -6.15
CA MET A 116 -1.61 9.20 -5.14
C MET A 116 -1.53 7.72 -5.52
N PRO A 117 -1.36 6.82 -4.55
CA PRO A 117 -1.48 5.39 -4.79
C PRO A 117 -2.83 5.06 -5.46
N ASP A 118 -2.81 4.12 -6.40
CA ASP A 118 -4.02 3.61 -7.05
C ASP A 118 -4.86 2.78 -6.07
N VAL A 119 -4.14 2.00 -5.25
CA VAL A 119 -4.69 1.07 -4.26
C VAL A 119 -4.00 1.30 -2.92
N VAL A 120 -4.79 1.35 -1.86
CA VAL A 120 -4.33 1.39 -0.47
C VAL A 120 -4.95 0.23 0.28
N ALA A 121 -4.16 -0.80 0.56
CA ALA A 121 -4.54 -1.93 1.38
C ALA A 121 -4.13 -1.67 2.83
N VAL A 122 -4.97 -2.04 3.77
CA VAL A 122 -4.76 -1.81 5.20
C VAL A 122 -5.10 -3.06 6.01
N ALA A 123 -4.48 -3.18 7.17
CA ALA A 123 -4.80 -4.19 8.17
C ALA A 123 -5.06 -3.55 9.54
N GLU A 124 -5.66 -4.32 10.44
CA GLU A 124 -6.07 -3.90 11.78
C GLU A 124 -7.06 -2.73 11.77
N VAL A 125 -8.03 -2.79 10.90
CA VAL A 125 -9.17 -1.88 10.86
C VAL A 125 -10.39 -2.61 11.43
N GLU A 126 -11.09 -1.97 12.36
CA GLU A 126 -12.25 -2.59 13.01
C GLU A 126 -13.39 -2.80 12.02
N ASN A 127 -13.81 -1.76 11.31
CA ASN A 127 -15.02 -1.82 10.49
C ASN A 127 -14.99 -0.84 9.30
N ARG A 128 -15.98 -0.98 8.43
CA ARG A 128 -16.14 -0.11 7.26
C ARG A 128 -16.34 1.38 7.63
N PHE A 129 -16.90 1.67 8.81
CA PHE A 129 -17.09 3.06 9.26
C PHE A 129 -15.74 3.77 9.45
N VAL A 130 -14.73 3.10 10.01
CA VAL A 130 -13.37 3.65 10.15
C VAL A 130 -12.84 4.14 8.81
N LEU A 131 -12.92 3.32 7.76
CA LEU A 131 -12.47 3.67 6.42
C LEU A 131 -13.29 4.81 5.80
N LYS A 132 -14.63 4.82 5.99
CA LYS A 132 -15.49 5.92 5.56
C LYS A 132 -15.09 7.24 6.24
N GLN A 133 -14.80 7.22 7.55
CA GLN A 133 -14.39 8.42 8.28
C GLN A 133 -12.99 8.89 7.85
N LEU A 134 -12.04 7.97 7.65
CA LEU A 134 -10.71 8.28 7.12
C LEU A 134 -10.84 9.08 5.81
N LEU A 135 -11.68 8.62 4.89
CA LEU A 135 -11.86 9.30 3.60
C LEU A 135 -12.61 10.61 3.74
N ARG A 136 -13.69 10.65 4.55
CA ARG A 136 -14.59 11.80 4.64
C ARG A 136 -14.02 12.96 5.46
N GLU A 137 -13.39 12.65 6.60
CA GLU A 137 -12.98 13.65 7.59
C GLU A 137 -11.57 14.18 7.38
N THR A 138 -10.88 13.73 6.32
CA THR A 138 -9.51 14.15 6.01
C THR A 138 -9.40 14.79 4.62
N ALA A 139 -8.19 15.20 4.24
CA ALA A 139 -7.93 15.73 2.91
C ALA A 139 -8.16 14.70 1.78
N LEU A 140 -8.27 13.41 2.09
CA LEU A 140 -8.55 12.35 1.12
C LEU A 140 -9.95 12.48 0.48
N ARG A 141 -10.88 13.22 1.08
CA ARG A 141 -12.21 13.51 0.51
C ARG A 141 -12.17 14.20 -0.87
N LYS A 142 -11.03 14.80 -1.21
CA LYS A 142 -10.82 15.44 -2.52
C LYS A 142 -10.58 14.45 -3.66
N GLN A 143 -10.46 13.17 -3.35
CA GLN A 143 -10.18 12.10 -4.30
C GLN A 143 -11.36 11.12 -4.29
N PRO A 144 -11.74 10.55 -5.44
CA PRO A 144 -12.79 9.53 -5.50
C PRO A 144 -12.22 8.18 -5.08
N TRP A 145 -12.78 7.60 -4.01
CA TRP A 145 -12.34 6.32 -3.46
C TRP A 145 -13.48 5.31 -3.38
N GLY A 146 -13.19 4.06 -3.79
CA GLY A 146 -13.97 2.89 -3.44
C GLY A 146 -13.45 2.26 -2.15
N ILE A 147 -14.29 1.48 -1.47
CA ILE A 147 -13.96 0.78 -0.22
C ILE A 147 -14.41 -0.67 -0.32
N ALA A 148 -13.51 -1.62 -0.11
CA ALA A 148 -13.81 -3.01 0.20
C ALA A 148 -13.40 -3.30 1.65
N HIS A 149 -14.33 -3.85 2.42
CA HIS A 149 -14.15 -4.28 3.80
C HIS A 149 -15.26 -5.25 4.15
N TYR A 150 -14.93 -6.33 4.83
CA TYR A 150 -15.82 -7.35 5.34
C TYR A 150 -15.40 -7.71 6.76
N GLU A 151 -16.36 -7.94 7.62
CA GLU A 151 -16.13 -8.50 8.96
C GLU A 151 -15.64 -9.93 8.82
N SER A 152 -14.64 -10.31 9.62
CA SER A 152 -14.03 -11.63 9.63
C SER A 152 -14.30 -12.36 10.96
N PRO A 153 -14.04 -13.68 11.04
CA PRO A 153 -14.18 -14.43 12.29
C PRO A 153 -13.17 -14.09 13.39
N ASP A 154 -12.33 -13.06 13.21
CA ASP A 154 -11.31 -12.68 14.22
C ASP A 154 -11.98 -12.15 15.49
N HIS A 155 -11.68 -12.80 16.64
CA HIS A 155 -12.30 -12.48 17.92
C HIS A 155 -11.95 -11.10 18.47
N ARG A 156 -10.87 -10.45 17.98
CA ARG A 156 -10.50 -9.08 18.34
C ARG A 156 -11.34 -8.05 17.58
N GLY A 157 -12.06 -8.45 16.54
CA GLY A 157 -12.84 -7.56 15.68
C GLY A 157 -11.93 -6.61 14.90
N ILE A 158 -10.84 -7.13 14.32
CA ILE A 158 -9.97 -6.38 13.42
C ILE A 158 -9.84 -7.10 12.09
N ASP A 159 -9.90 -6.34 11.02
CA ASP A 159 -9.98 -6.85 9.66
C ASP A 159 -8.95 -6.24 8.74
N VAL A 160 -8.97 -6.69 7.50
CA VAL A 160 -8.28 -6.06 6.39
C VAL A 160 -9.26 -5.24 5.55
N GLY A 161 -8.75 -4.19 4.93
CA GLY A 161 -9.53 -3.33 4.04
C GLY A 161 -8.74 -2.91 2.84
N LEU A 162 -9.45 -2.45 1.81
CA LEU A 162 -8.82 -1.93 0.60
C LEU A 162 -9.59 -0.71 0.10
N LEU A 163 -8.83 0.34 -0.23
CA LEU A 163 -9.30 1.54 -0.89
C LEU A 163 -8.71 1.58 -2.30
N TRP A 164 -9.49 1.97 -3.30
CA TRP A 164 -8.99 2.17 -4.66
C TRP A 164 -9.51 3.45 -5.28
N ARG A 165 -8.77 4.00 -6.23
CA ARG A 165 -9.14 5.18 -6.99
C ARG A 165 -10.20 4.83 -8.04
N THR A 166 -11.45 5.28 -7.82
CA THR A 166 -12.58 4.97 -8.72
C THR A 166 -12.57 5.78 -10.02
N ASP A 167 -11.76 6.82 -10.11
CA ASP A 167 -11.49 7.52 -11.37
C ASP A 167 -10.49 6.80 -12.29
N ARG A 168 -9.81 5.76 -11.77
CA ARG A 168 -8.81 4.99 -12.49
C ARG A 168 -9.17 3.51 -12.67
N TRP A 169 -9.92 2.97 -11.72
CA TRP A 169 -10.20 1.53 -11.63
C TRP A 169 -11.68 1.29 -11.34
N ASP A 170 -12.29 0.44 -12.16
CA ASP A 170 -13.60 -0.12 -11.91
C ASP A 170 -13.46 -1.45 -11.15
N THR A 171 -14.41 -1.72 -10.26
CA THR A 171 -14.44 -2.97 -9.50
C THR A 171 -15.15 -4.04 -10.31
N VAL A 172 -14.50 -5.19 -10.45
CA VAL A 172 -15.11 -6.40 -11.04
C VAL A 172 -15.74 -7.26 -9.96
N CYS A 173 -15.01 -7.49 -8.86
CA CYS A 173 -15.48 -8.29 -7.73
C CYS A 173 -14.75 -7.89 -6.44
N THR A 174 -15.45 -7.99 -5.30
CA THR A 174 -14.85 -7.96 -3.97
C THR A 174 -15.40 -9.10 -3.13
N ARG A 175 -14.55 -9.77 -2.36
CA ARG A 175 -14.94 -10.92 -1.56
C ARG A 175 -14.00 -11.16 -0.38
N ALA A 176 -14.56 -11.49 0.80
CA ALA A 176 -13.85 -12.12 1.90
C ALA A 176 -13.66 -13.61 1.62
N CYS A 177 -12.50 -14.15 1.91
CA CYS A 177 -12.15 -15.55 1.71
C CYS A 177 -11.68 -16.14 3.03
N HIS A 178 -12.48 -17.00 3.64
CA HIS A 178 -12.15 -17.65 4.90
C HIS A 178 -10.87 -18.48 4.80
N VAL A 179 -10.14 -18.51 5.90
CA VAL A 179 -9.01 -19.40 6.12
C VAL A 179 -9.53 -20.63 6.86
N PHE A 180 -9.15 -21.82 6.41
CA PHE A 180 -9.61 -23.09 6.98
C PHE A 180 -8.47 -23.79 7.74
N GLY A 181 -8.80 -24.44 8.82
CA GLY A 181 -7.90 -25.34 9.53
C GLY A 181 -7.71 -26.68 8.81
N PRO A 182 -6.78 -27.52 9.31
CA PRO A 182 -6.56 -28.85 8.76
C PRO A 182 -7.79 -29.78 8.84
N ASP A 183 -8.72 -29.48 9.72
CA ASP A 183 -10.00 -30.16 9.92
C ASP A 183 -11.12 -29.65 9.00
N GLY A 184 -10.81 -28.66 8.15
CA GLY A 184 -11.78 -28.00 7.27
C GLY A 184 -12.68 -26.98 7.96
N ALA A 185 -12.52 -26.72 9.26
CA ALA A 185 -13.26 -25.68 9.95
C ALA A 185 -12.70 -24.28 9.63
N VAL A 186 -13.58 -23.28 9.63
CA VAL A 186 -13.18 -21.88 9.50
C VAL A 186 -12.36 -21.47 10.72
N LEU A 187 -11.16 -20.95 10.49
CA LEU A 187 -10.33 -20.47 11.58
C LEU A 187 -10.85 -19.12 12.11
N PRO A 188 -10.85 -18.89 13.44
CA PRO A 188 -11.17 -17.60 14.03
C PRO A 188 -10.01 -16.61 13.82
N THR A 189 -9.85 -16.16 12.59
CA THR A 189 -8.80 -15.23 12.17
C THR A 189 -9.33 -14.36 11.03
N ARG A 190 -8.53 -13.37 10.61
CA ARG A 190 -8.87 -12.48 9.50
C ARG A 190 -8.99 -13.26 8.20
N ASP A 191 -10.00 -12.90 7.41
CA ASP A 191 -10.17 -13.39 6.06
C ASP A 191 -9.15 -12.78 5.12
N ILE A 192 -8.86 -13.47 4.02
CA ILE A 192 -8.12 -12.89 2.90
C ILE A 192 -9.11 -12.08 2.05
N LEU A 193 -8.88 -10.78 1.91
CA LEU A 193 -9.72 -9.91 1.10
C LEU A 193 -9.27 -9.94 -0.36
N LEU A 194 -10.11 -10.49 -1.24
CA LEU A 194 -9.93 -10.45 -2.69
C LEU A 194 -10.64 -9.22 -3.26
N VAL A 195 -9.93 -8.42 -4.03
CA VAL A 195 -10.46 -7.31 -4.82
C VAL A 195 -9.96 -7.42 -6.26
N GLN A 196 -10.87 -7.53 -7.19
CA GLN A 196 -10.60 -7.62 -8.62
C GLN A 196 -10.93 -6.26 -9.26
N LEU A 197 -9.92 -5.66 -9.90
CA LEU A 197 -10.01 -4.34 -10.50
C LEU A 197 -9.72 -4.41 -12.00
N GLN A 198 -10.41 -3.56 -12.75
CA GLN A 198 -10.14 -3.33 -14.16
C GLN A 198 -9.87 -1.84 -14.37
N ARG A 199 -8.83 -1.53 -15.15
CA ARG A 199 -8.51 -0.13 -15.46
C ARG A 199 -9.65 0.51 -16.24
N ARG A 200 -10.07 1.66 -15.76
CA ARG A 200 -11.05 2.52 -16.43
C ARG A 200 -10.40 3.14 -17.68
N ALA A 201 -11.11 3.16 -18.77
CA ALA A 201 -10.64 3.77 -20.02
C ALA A 201 -9.31 3.18 -20.58
N ALA A 202 -9.06 1.88 -20.37
CA ALA A 202 -8.01 1.21 -21.14
C ALA A 202 -8.35 1.30 -22.62
N PRO A 203 -7.41 1.74 -23.49
CA PRO A 203 -7.69 1.80 -24.94
C PRO A 203 -7.93 0.39 -25.45
N ALA A 204 -9.04 0.21 -26.19
CA ALA A 204 -9.28 -1.06 -26.87
C ALA A 204 -8.16 -1.36 -27.90
N PRO A 205 -7.69 -2.60 -28.02
CA PRO A 205 -8.20 -3.84 -27.47
C PRO A 205 -7.59 -4.28 -26.13
N ALA A 206 -6.88 -3.40 -25.40
CA ALA A 206 -6.20 -3.77 -24.17
C ALA A 206 -7.16 -3.90 -22.98
N VAL A 207 -7.05 -4.97 -22.23
CA VAL A 207 -7.72 -5.13 -20.93
C VAL A 207 -6.67 -5.18 -19.84
N ASP A 208 -6.70 -4.18 -18.95
CA ASP A 208 -5.80 -4.10 -17.80
C ASP A 208 -6.56 -4.48 -16.53
N ARG A 209 -6.36 -5.71 -16.06
CA ARG A 209 -7.05 -6.30 -14.91
C ARG A 209 -6.06 -6.80 -13.89
N TRP A 210 -6.34 -6.55 -12.60
CA TRP A 210 -5.54 -6.97 -11.47
C TRP A 210 -6.41 -7.61 -10.39
N ALA A 211 -5.95 -8.72 -9.82
CA ALA A 211 -6.48 -9.29 -8.59
C ALA A 211 -5.55 -8.90 -7.43
N ILE A 212 -6.09 -8.25 -6.42
CA ILE A 212 -5.37 -7.84 -5.22
C ILE A 212 -5.88 -8.70 -4.06
N LEU A 213 -4.97 -9.39 -3.36
CA LEU A 213 -5.25 -10.21 -2.19
C LEU A 213 -4.62 -9.54 -0.96
N VAL A 214 -5.45 -9.04 -0.05
CA VAL A 214 -4.99 -8.40 1.19
C VAL A 214 -5.03 -9.40 2.31
N ASN A 215 -3.91 -9.54 3.02
CA ASN A 215 -3.67 -10.55 4.03
C ASN A 215 -3.35 -9.91 5.39
N HIS A 216 -3.80 -10.55 6.48
CA HIS A 216 -3.26 -10.34 7.81
C HIS A 216 -3.24 -11.70 8.53
N HIS A 217 -2.11 -12.37 8.45
CA HIS A 217 -1.95 -13.73 8.96
C HIS A 217 -1.95 -13.79 10.49
N PRO A 218 -2.25 -14.95 11.08
CA PRO A 218 -2.16 -15.15 12.54
C PRO A 218 -0.78 -14.78 13.08
N SER A 219 -0.76 -14.07 14.22
CA SER A 219 0.49 -13.63 14.86
C SER A 219 1.34 -14.81 15.33
N LYS A 220 2.65 -14.54 15.58
CA LYS A 220 3.57 -15.53 16.19
C LYS A 220 3.27 -15.83 17.67
N TYR A 221 2.22 -15.22 18.23
CA TYR A 221 1.83 -15.51 19.61
C TYR A 221 1.44 -16.99 19.76
N GLY A 222 2.03 -17.66 20.76
CA GLY A 222 1.93 -19.12 20.91
C GLY A 222 3.11 -19.89 20.30
N GLY A 223 4.07 -19.22 19.67
CA GLY A 223 5.32 -19.81 19.18
C GLY A 223 5.08 -20.91 18.14
N ALA A 224 5.84 -22.02 18.27
CA ALA A 224 5.77 -23.14 17.33
C ALA A 224 4.39 -23.83 17.30
N SER A 225 3.66 -23.85 18.42
CA SER A 225 2.33 -24.49 18.49
C SER A 225 1.26 -23.77 17.68
N SER A 226 1.48 -22.52 17.28
CA SER A 226 0.57 -21.74 16.45
C SER A 226 1.03 -21.57 14.99
N ALA A 227 2.19 -22.13 14.63
CA ALA A 227 2.77 -21.98 13.27
C ALA A 227 1.85 -22.52 12.18
N TRP A 228 1.17 -23.65 12.44
CA TRP A 228 0.23 -24.25 11.50
C TRP A 228 -0.89 -23.30 11.05
N ARG A 229 -1.29 -22.32 11.89
CA ARG A 229 -2.32 -21.34 11.52
C ARG A 229 -1.83 -20.41 10.40
N ARG A 230 -0.54 -20.01 10.43
CA ARG A 230 0.07 -19.21 9.36
C ARG A 230 0.26 -20.05 8.10
N GLU A 231 0.64 -21.33 8.27
CA GLU A 231 0.73 -22.27 7.15
C GLU A 231 -0.62 -22.43 6.46
N SER A 232 -1.71 -22.63 7.22
CA SER A 232 -3.08 -22.68 6.66
C SER A 232 -3.46 -21.40 5.90
N ALA A 233 -3.05 -20.22 6.39
CA ALA A 233 -3.32 -18.96 5.69
C ALA A 233 -2.51 -18.85 4.39
N VAL A 234 -1.26 -19.31 4.36
CA VAL A 234 -0.43 -19.37 3.14
C VAL A 234 -1.00 -20.39 2.14
N ASP A 235 -1.41 -21.57 2.60
CA ASP A 235 -2.04 -22.56 1.74
C ASP A 235 -3.35 -22.02 1.12
N ARG A 236 -4.16 -21.32 1.92
CA ARG A 236 -5.37 -20.66 1.42
C ARG A 236 -5.05 -19.59 0.39
N LEU A 237 -4.02 -18.76 0.61
CA LEU A 237 -3.57 -17.78 -0.37
C LEU A 237 -3.13 -18.44 -1.68
N ARG A 238 -2.38 -19.53 -1.62
CA ARG A 238 -1.97 -20.32 -2.80
C ARG A 238 -3.18 -20.83 -3.58
N GLU A 239 -4.15 -21.45 -2.91
CA GLU A 239 -5.39 -21.94 -3.54
C GLU A 239 -6.17 -20.82 -4.26
N LEU A 240 -6.26 -19.65 -3.64
CA LEU A 240 -6.91 -18.49 -4.26
C LEU A 240 -6.15 -18.01 -5.49
N CYS A 241 -4.82 -17.97 -5.45
CA CYS A 241 -4.00 -17.61 -6.60
C CYS A 241 -4.15 -18.62 -7.76
N ASP A 242 -4.17 -19.92 -7.47
CA ASP A 242 -4.35 -20.97 -8.45
C ASP A 242 -5.75 -20.88 -9.09
N SER A 243 -6.77 -20.66 -8.28
CA SER A 243 -8.14 -20.46 -8.74
C SER A 243 -8.28 -19.21 -9.63
N LEU A 244 -7.63 -18.12 -9.26
CA LEU A 244 -7.61 -16.89 -10.06
C LEU A 244 -6.93 -17.11 -11.42
N ARG A 245 -5.81 -17.83 -11.45
CA ARG A 245 -5.12 -18.18 -12.71
C ARG A 245 -5.98 -19.05 -13.60
N ALA A 246 -6.63 -20.08 -13.03
CA ALA A 246 -7.57 -20.94 -13.75
C ALA A 246 -8.74 -20.14 -14.34
N ALA A 247 -9.16 -19.05 -13.67
CA ALA A 247 -10.17 -18.11 -14.15
C ALA A 247 -9.61 -17.01 -15.09
N GLY A 248 -8.36 -17.13 -15.56
CA GLY A 248 -7.76 -16.20 -16.53
C GLY A 248 -7.20 -14.89 -15.92
N TRP A 249 -7.04 -14.81 -14.59
CA TRP A 249 -6.40 -13.68 -13.92
C TRP A 249 -4.89 -13.92 -13.82
N SER A 250 -4.13 -13.41 -14.76
CA SER A 250 -2.67 -13.59 -14.80
C SER A 250 -1.92 -12.57 -13.92
N ARG A 251 -2.52 -11.41 -13.64
CA ARG A 251 -1.92 -10.34 -12.86
C ARG A 251 -2.47 -10.34 -11.43
N ILE A 252 -1.68 -10.84 -10.51
CA ILE A 252 -2.06 -11.01 -9.10
C ILE A 252 -1.02 -10.33 -8.22
N VAL A 253 -1.48 -9.50 -7.27
CA VAL A 253 -0.69 -8.93 -6.18
C VAL A 253 -1.25 -9.46 -4.87
N ALA A 254 -0.45 -10.17 -4.09
CA ALA A 254 -0.75 -10.47 -2.71
C ALA A 254 0.10 -9.57 -1.81
N THR A 255 -0.54 -8.92 -0.84
CA THR A 255 0.13 -8.04 0.12
C THR A 255 -0.51 -8.17 1.48
N GLY A 256 0.22 -7.77 2.52
CA GLY A 256 -0.31 -7.86 3.88
C GLY A 256 0.77 -7.91 4.95
N ASP A 257 0.30 -7.98 6.19
CA ASP A 257 1.09 -8.41 7.33
C ASP A 257 1.01 -9.94 7.42
N PHE A 258 2.09 -10.60 7.02
CA PHE A 258 2.18 -12.05 7.01
C PHE A 258 2.62 -12.63 8.36
N ASN A 259 2.92 -11.77 9.34
CA ASN A 259 3.36 -12.16 10.68
C ASN A 259 4.51 -13.20 10.66
N ASP A 260 5.29 -13.22 9.57
CA ASP A 260 6.52 -13.97 9.45
C ASP A 260 7.54 -13.22 8.56
N THR A 261 8.83 -13.49 8.76
CA THR A 261 9.89 -12.79 8.01
C THR A 261 9.87 -13.18 6.53
N ALA A 262 10.30 -12.26 5.68
CA ALA A 262 10.24 -12.45 4.23
C ALA A 262 10.92 -13.72 3.72
N ASP A 263 11.91 -14.23 4.44
CA ASP A 263 12.68 -15.43 4.15
C ASP A 263 12.13 -16.71 4.80
N ALA A 264 10.97 -16.63 5.47
CA ALA A 264 10.38 -17.77 6.16
C ALA A 264 10.07 -18.94 5.18
N PRO A 265 10.44 -20.18 5.53
CA PRO A 265 10.30 -21.34 4.63
C PRO A 265 8.87 -21.60 4.15
N LEU A 266 7.85 -21.20 4.94
CA LEU A 266 6.45 -21.39 4.55
C LEU A 266 6.09 -20.65 3.24
N PHE A 267 6.78 -19.57 2.88
CA PHE A 267 6.52 -18.84 1.65
C PHE A 267 7.03 -19.53 0.38
N GLN A 268 7.83 -20.59 0.50
CA GLN A 268 8.17 -21.46 -0.64
C GLN A 268 6.94 -22.14 -1.24
N ARG A 269 5.83 -22.22 -0.48
CA ARG A 269 4.53 -22.72 -0.98
C ARG A 269 3.87 -21.79 -2.00
N LEU A 270 4.31 -20.52 -2.07
CA LEU A 270 3.86 -19.52 -3.03
C LEU A 270 4.78 -19.43 -4.26
N ASP A 271 5.27 -20.59 -4.73
CA ASP A 271 6.29 -20.75 -5.79
C ASP A 271 5.95 -20.05 -7.11
N ALA A 272 4.67 -19.87 -7.36
CA ALA A 272 4.15 -19.18 -8.52
C ALA A 272 4.07 -17.64 -8.37
N LEU A 273 4.52 -17.10 -7.24
CA LEU A 273 4.59 -15.66 -6.95
C LEU A 273 6.03 -15.27 -6.58
N GLU A 274 6.48 -14.16 -7.13
CA GLU A 274 7.76 -13.55 -6.74
C GLU A 274 7.61 -12.80 -5.42
N ASN A 275 8.46 -13.11 -4.43
CA ASN A 275 8.55 -12.37 -3.17
C ASN A 275 9.45 -11.14 -3.33
N LEU A 276 8.84 -9.97 -3.49
CA LEU A 276 9.55 -8.71 -3.72
C LEU A 276 10.25 -8.16 -2.47
N ALA A 277 10.00 -8.74 -1.30
CA ALA A 277 10.59 -8.30 -0.04
C ALA A 277 11.99 -8.88 0.23
N LEU A 278 12.35 -10.01 -0.39
CA LEU A 278 13.63 -10.69 -0.15
C LEU A 278 14.85 -9.78 -0.31
N PRO A 279 14.98 -8.97 -1.38
CA PRO A 279 16.15 -8.08 -1.53
C PRO A 279 16.22 -6.99 -0.45
N LEU A 280 15.10 -6.59 0.15
CA LEU A 280 15.06 -5.61 1.23
C LEU A 280 15.42 -6.26 2.56
N ALA A 281 14.90 -7.46 2.83
CA ALA A 281 15.23 -8.26 4.01
C ALA A 281 16.73 -8.60 4.07
N ALA A 282 17.32 -8.99 2.93
CA ALA A 282 18.76 -9.28 2.82
C ALA A 282 19.66 -8.06 3.16
N ARG A 283 19.11 -6.84 3.03
CA ARG A 283 19.78 -5.59 3.45
C ARG A 283 19.47 -5.18 4.89
N GLY A 284 18.82 -6.04 5.67
CA GLY A 284 18.44 -5.76 7.06
C GLY A 284 17.36 -4.70 7.22
N GLN A 285 16.58 -4.42 6.16
CA GLN A 285 15.45 -3.51 6.22
C GLN A 285 14.22 -4.22 6.78
N GLY A 286 13.36 -3.48 7.49
CA GLY A 286 12.17 -4.04 8.10
C GLY A 286 11.05 -3.02 8.27
N THR A 287 9.86 -3.55 8.50
CA THR A 287 8.65 -2.75 8.73
C THR A 287 8.30 -2.64 10.20
N ILE A 288 8.65 -3.63 11.02
CA ILE A 288 8.52 -3.57 12.48
C ILE A 288 9.88 -3.60 13.16
N ARG A 289 9.92 -3.12 14.41
CA ARG A 289 11.13 -3.21 15.23
C ARG A 289 10.85 -3.99 16.52
N PHE A 290 11.43 -5.18 16.59
CA PHE A 290 11.31 -6.06 17.74
C PHE A 290 12.68 -6.26 18.41
N ASN A 291 12.78 -6.03 19.72
CA ASN A 291 14.02 -6.12 20.49
C ASN A 291 15.23 -5.43 19.82
N GLY A 292 15.01 -4.24 19.26
CA GLY A 292 16.05 -3.46 18.61
C GLY A 292 16.42 -3.91 17.19
N ARG A 293 15.84 -4.99 16.67
CA ARG A 293 16.06 -5.49 15.30
C ARG A 293 14.89 -5.16 14.40
N TRP A 294 15.17 -4.87 13.14
CA TRP A 294 14.16 -4.70 12.13
C TRP A 294 13.78 -6.06 11.56
N GLU A 295 12.48 -6.33 11.49
CA GLU A 295 11.90 -7.48 10.82
C GLU A 295 10.99 -7.01 9.69
N LEU A 296 11.07 -7.68 8.53
CA LEU A 296 10.25 -7.41 7.37
C LEU A 296 9.17 -8.48 7.30
N ILE A 297 7.97 -8.15 7.78
CA ILE A 297 6.81 -9.05 7.85
C ILE A 297 5.63 -8.54 7.03
N ASP A 298 5.67 -7.27 6.62
CA ASP A 298 4.74 -6.70 5.64
C ASP A 298 5.35 -6.91 4.26
N LEU A 299 4.66 -7.68 3.39
CA LEU A 299 5.26 -8.22 2.17
C LEU A 299 4.41 -7.92 0.93
N PHE A 300 5.07 -7.93 -0.22
CA PHE A 300 4.44 -8.03 -1.53
C PHE A 300 4.89 -9.29 -2.25
N PHE A 301 3.91 -10.06 -2.72
CA PHE A 301 4.10 -11.14 -3.66
C PHE A 301 3.42 -10.77 -4.98
N LEU A 302 4.09 -11.04 -6.10
CA LEU A 302 3.63 -10.69 -7.43
C LEU A 302 3.62 -11.92 -8.32
N SER A 303 2.53 -12.14 -9.06
CA SER A 303 2.55 -13.15 -10.12
C SER A 303 3.57 -12.76 -11.18
N ASN A 304 4.33 -13.75 -11.67
CA ASN A 304 5.19 -13.55 -12.83
C ASN A 304 4.33 -13.08 -14.00
N VAL A 305 4.41 -11.80 -14.33
CA VAL A 305 3.86 -11.28 -15.56
C VAL A 305 4.80 -11.77 -16.67
N PRO A 306 4.38 -12.64 -17.60
CA PRO A 306 5.25 -13.07 -18.66
C PRO A 306 5.82 -11.84 -19.36
N ALA A 307 7.14 -11.78 -19.48
CA ALA A 307 7.75 -10.79 -20.37
C ALA A 307 7.12 -10.99 -21.77
N PRO A 308 6.73 -9.93 -22.48
CA PRO A 308 6.24 -10.07 -23.84
C PRO A 308 7.30 -10.83 -24.65
N ALA A 309 6.87 -11.79 -25.48
CA ALA A 309 7.75 -12.57 -26.31
C ALA A 309 8.71 -11.65 -27.06
N PRO A 310 9.98 -12.06 -27.29
CA PRO A 310 10.98 -11.23 -27.92
C PRO A 310 10.65 -11.05 -29.41
N SER A 311 9.77 -10.14 -29.72
CA SER A 311 9.64 -9.57 -31.06
C SER A 311 10.60 -8.41 -31.12
N GLY A 312 11.84 -8.64 -31.48
CA GLY A 312 12.92 -7.78 -31.99
C GLY A 312 13.00 -6.26 -31.69
N LEU A 313 12.07 -5.69 -30.94
CA LEU A 313 12.00 -4.31 -30.48
C LEU A 313 11.79 -4.37 -28.96
N ALA A 314 12.72 -3.85 -28.20
CA ALA A 314 12.71 -3.79 -26.74
C ALA A 314 11.45 -3.10 -26.23
N SER A 315 10.39 -3.86 -25.98
CA SER A 315 9.34 -3.40 -25.06
C SER A 315 9.97 -3.33 -23.68
N PRO A 316 9.86 -2.22 -22.94
CA PRO A 316 10.37 -2.17 -21.58
C PRO A 316 9.65 -3.28 -20.79
N GLY A 317 10.43 -4.24 -20.29
CA GLY A 317 9.91 -5.35 -19.48
C GLY A 317 9.17 -4.78 -18.25
N SER A 318 8.28 -5.57 -17.68
CA SER A 318 7.63 -5.20 -16.44
C SER A 318 8.67 -4.94 -15.35
N VAL A 319 8.57 -3.80 -14.69
CA VAL A 319 9.44 -3.44 -13.56
C VAL A 319 8.58 -3.35 -12.31
N ALA A 320 8.91 -4.18 -11.32
CA ALA A 320 8.31 -4.15 -10.00
C ALA A 320 9.31 -3.58 -8.98
N ARG A 321 8.90 -2.58 -8.23
CA ARG A 321 9.73 -1.99 -7.18
C ARG A 321 8.97 -1.88 -5.87
N MET A 322 9.38 -2.69 -4.90
CA MET A 322 8.93 -2.55 -3.51
C MET A 322 9.82 -1.55 -2.76
N THR A 323 9.22 -0.74 -1.91
CA THR A 323 9.90 0.25 -1.06
C THR A 323 9.25 0.28 0.32
N ILE A 324 10.05 0.31 1.38
CA ILE A 324 9.58 0.59 2.74
C ILE A 324 9.58 2.10 2.92
N LEU A 325 8.44 2.69 3.29
CA LEU A 325 8.32 4.13 3.44
C LEU A 325 8.77 4.59 4.83
N HIS A 326 9.50 5.70 4.89
CA HIS A 326 10.08 6.25 6.12
C HIS A 326 9.69 7.72 6.33
N PRO A 327 8.40 8.07 6.44
CA PRO A 327 8.04 9.44 6.75
C PRO A 327 8.59 9.83 8.14
N PRO A 328 9.32 10.95 8.29
CA PRO A 328 9.94 11.31 9.58
C PRO A 328 8.94 11.45 10.73
N PHE A 329 7.69 11.85 10.44
CA PHE A 329 6.65 12.01 11.44
C PHE A 329 6.03 10.69 11.93
N LEU A 330 6.35 9.55 11.31
CA LEU A 330 5.94 8.21 11.75
C LEU A 330 6.98 7.52 12.64
N THR A 331 8.09 8.16 12.93
CA THR A 331 9.17 7.57 13.73
C THR A 331 9.38 8.32 15.03
N GLU A 332 9.94 7.65 16.00
CA GLU A 332 10.43 8.21 17.24
C GLU A 332 11.75 7.54 17.62
N ARG A 333 12.55 8.22 18.46
CA ARG A 333 13.78 7.63 19.00
C ARG A 333 13.44 6.41 19.86
N ASP A 334 14.12 5.30 19.61
CA ASP A 334 14.03 4.14 20.50
C ASP A 334 14.81 4.44 21.80
N LYS A 335 14.11 4.43 22.94
CA LYS A 335 14.71 4.73 24.25
C LYS A 335 15.44 3.53 24.84
N THR A 336 15.15 2.33 24.37
CA THR A 336 15.70 1.07 24.87
C THR A 336 16.88 0.61 24.04
N HIS A 337 16.81 0.80 22.73
CA HIS A 337 17.84 0.40 21.78
C HIS A 337 18.28 1.62 20.94
N SER A 338 19.48 1.58 20.39
CA SER A 338 19.96 2.67 19.53
C SER A 338 19.11 2.82 18.25
N GLY A 339 18.93 4.04 17.77
CA GLY A 339 18.23 4.37 16.53
C GLY A 339 16.77 4.75 16.72
N GLU A 340 15.97 4.53 15.68
CA GLU A 340 14.57 4.92 15.60
C GLU A 340 13.66 3.70 15.48
N LYS A 341 12.41 3.87 15.90
CA LYS A 341 11.34 2.89 15.76
C LYS A 341 10.06 3.56 15.25
N PRO A 342 9.09 2.81 14.73
CA PRO A 342 7.79 3.34 14.41
C PRO A 342 7.13 3.93 15.66
N ARG A 343 6.44 5.05 15.48
CA ARG A 343 5.71 5.72 16.55
C ARG A 343 4.32 5.13 16.68
N ARG A 344 4.15 4.26 17.67
CA ARG A 344 2.90 3.55 17.98
C ARG A 344 1.81 4.49 18.46
N THR A 345 0.55 4.09 18.25
CA THR A 345 -0.62 4.77 18.82
C THR A 345 -0.59 4.74 20.35
N TYR A 346 -0.21 3.59 20.93
CA TYR A 346 -0.09 3.37 22.38
C TYR A 346 1.23 2.71 22.74
N ILE A 347 1.72 2.99 23.95
CA ILE A 347 2.81 2.25 24.62
C ILE A 347 2.23 1.71 25.92
N GLY A 348 1.92 0.41 25.96
CA GLY A 348 1.07 -0.15 27.01
C GLY A 348 -0.28 0.57 27.04
N PRO A 349 -0.80 0.99 28.20
CA PRO A 349 -2.06 1.72 28.29
C PRO A 349 -1.96 3.21 27.91
N ARG A 350 -0.73 3.75 27.81
CA ARG A 350 -0.50 5.18 27.60
C ARG A 350 -0.63 5.57 26.13
N TYR A 351 -1.48 6.56 25.84
CA TYR A 351 -1.57 7.16 24.51
C TYR A 351 -0.26 7.85 24.12
N ASN A 352 0.33 7.47 22.98
CA ASN A 352 1.60 7.99 22.46
C ASN A 352 1.40 8.93 21.27
N GLY A 353 0.20 8.94 20.68
CA GLY A 353 -0.16 9.83 19.58
C GLY A 353 0.55 9.55 18.26
N GLY A 354 1.08 8.35 18.09
CA GLY A 354 1.56 7.83 16.81
C GLY A 354 0.46 7.15 16.00
N VAL A 355 0.83 6.39 15.01
CA VAL A 355 -0.10 5.77 14.07
C VAL A 355 -0.03 4.25 14.13
N SER A 356 1.17 3.68 14.07
CA SER A 356 1.37 2.23 13.97
C SER A 356 2.77 1.85 14.44
N ASP A 357 2.93 0.59 14.84
CA ASP A 357 4.22 -0.09 15.05
C ASP A 357 4.79 -0.66 13.75
N HIS A 358 4.07 -0.54 12.65
CA HIS A 358 4.52 -0.90 11.31
C HIS A 358 4.87 0.32 10.47
N ARG A 359 5.85 0.18 9.57
CA ARG A 359 6.11 1.11 8.47
C ARG A 359 5.27 0.70 7.26
N PRO A 360 4.68 1.66 6.53
CA PRO A 360 4.00 1.33 5.29
C PRO A 360 4.97 0.85 4.22
N ILE A 361 4.51 -0.04 3.35
CA ILE A 361 5.21 -0.51 2.17
C ILE A 361 4.50 -0.04 0.90
N HIS A 362 5.26 0.24 -0.14
CA HIS A 362 4.77 0.71 -1.43
C HIS A 362 5.33 -0.14 -2.55
N LEU A 363 4.47 -0.57 -3.46
CA LEU A 363 4.81 -1.25 -4.71
C LEU A 363 4.48 -0.34 -5.88
N ARG A 364 5.45 -0.09 -6.74
CA ARG A 364 5.26 0.50 -8.06
C ARG A 364 5.50 -0.55 -9.13
N LEU A 365 4.50 -0.76 -9.95
CA LEU A 365 4.58 -1.61 -11.13
C LEU A 365 4.53 -0.73 -12.39
N CYS A 366 5.49 -0.94 -13.30
CA CYS A 366 5.45 -0.42 -14.66
C CYS A 366 5.36 -1.62 -15.58
N TYR A 367 4.37 -1.68 -16.45
CA TYR A 367 4.10 -2.87 -17.25
C TYR A 367 3.47 -2.49 -18.61
N PRO A 368 3.64 -3.32 -19.65
CA PRO A 368 2.93 -3.12 -20.90
C PRO A 368 1.44 -3.47 -20.77
N SER A 369 0.59 -2.74 -21.47
CA SER A 369 -0.84 -3.13 -21.62
C SER A 369 -0.95 -4.48 -22.32
N LEU A 370 -1.85 -5.36 -21.83
CA LEU A 370 -2.11 -6.66 -22.47
C LEU A 370 -2.98 -6.47 -23.70
N ALA A 371 -2.66 -7.13 -24.84
CA ALA A 371 -3.53 -7.20 -25.98
C ALA A 371 -4.73 -8.17 -25.70
N LEU A 372 -5.88 -7.91 -26.30
CA LEU A 372 -7.14 -8.67 -26.09
C LEU A 372 -7.03 -10.16 -26.38
N ASP A 373 -6.16 -10.56 -27.32
CA ASP A 373 -6.03 -11.94 -27.75
C ASP A 373 -5.59 -12.91 -26.63
N GLN A 374 -5.03 -12.37 -25.53
CA GLN A 374 -4.62 -13.16 -24.36
C GLN A 374 -5.71 -13.29 -23.29
N VAL A 375 -6.87 -12.63 -23.47
CA VAL A 375 -7.92 -12.52 -22.43
C VAL A 375 -9.12 -13.43 -22.72
N GLN A 376 -9.31 -13.89 -23.97
CA GLN A 376 -10.56 -14.58 -24.38
C GLN A 376 -10.72 -16.03 -23.91
N GLN A 377 -9.77 -16.65 -23.23
CA GLN A 377 -9.87 -18.06 -22.82
C GLN A 377 -10.37 -18.28 -21.38
N GLY A 378 -10.78 -17.26 -20.63
CA GLY A 378 -11.12 -17.38 -19.22
C GLY A 378 -12.46 -16.76 -18.83
N GLY A 379 -13.53 -17.05 -19.57
CA GLY A 379 -14.87 -16.52 -19.31
C GLY A 379 -15.68 -17.23 -18.23
N VAL A 380 -15.13 -17.43 -17.01
CA VAL A 380 -15.91 -17.88 -15.84
C VAL A 380 -15.95 -16.75 -14.82
N SER A 381 -17.13 -16.19 -14.59
CA SER A 381 -17.36 -15.21 -13.52
C SER A 381 -17.12 -15.88 -12.17
N PHE A 382 -16.04 -15.54 -11.51
CA PHE A 382 -15.69 -16.05 -10.18
C PHE A 382 -16.60 -15.50 -9.05
N CYS A 383 -17.51 -14.59 -9.37
CA CYS A 383 -18.48 -13.99 -8.45
C CYS A 383 -19.79 -14.77 -8.25
N GLY A 384 -19.93 -15.93 -8.90
CA GLY A 384 -21.23 -16.62 -9.03
C GLY A 384 -21.60 -17.63 -7.94
N GLN A 385 -20.87 -17.76 -6.82
CA GLN A 385 -21.32 -18.56 -5.69
C GLN A 385 -21.46 -17.68 -4.46
N GLY A 386 -22.69 -17.19 -4.26
CA GLY A 386 -23.09 -16.40 -3.13
C GLY A 386 -23.13 -17.23 -1.85
N TYR A 387 -22.48 -16.73 -0.82
CA TYR A 387 -22.97 -16.87 0.53
C TYR A 387 -23.67 -15.55 0.90
N GLY A 388 -24.87 -15.69 1.48
CA GLY A 388 -25.90 -14.68 1.65
C GLY A 388 -25.40 -13.29 2.03
N ILE A 389 -25.96 -12.34 1.33
CA ILE A 389 -26.00 -10.92 1.70
C ILE A 389 -26.83 -10.86 2.98
N TYR A 390 -26.22 -10.47 4.09
CA TYR A 390 -26.95 -9.85 5.19
C TYR A 390 -26.74 -8.33 5.04
N ASP A 391 -27.88 -7.65 4.87
CA ASP A 391 -28.02 -6.19 4.78
C ASP A 391 -27.52 -5.45 6.05
#